data_9277ad95416e2419e633e5cb14dbf339
#
_entry.id   9277ad95416e2419e633e5cb14dbf339
#
_cell.length_a   1.000
_cell.length_b   1.000
_cell.length_c   1.000
_cell.angle_alpha   90.00
_cell.angle_beta   90.00
_cell.angle_gamma   90.00
#
_symmetry.space_group_name_H-M   'P 1'
#
loop_
_entity.id
_entity.type
_entity.pdbx_description
1 polymer ?
#
loop_
_entity_poly.entity_id
_entity_poly.type
_entity_poly.pdbx_seq_one_letter_code
_entity_poly.pdbx_strand_id
1 'polypeptide(L)'
;MKILITGGTTFVSRYAAEHFVSKGEEVFVLNRNSRPQSQGVHLINCDRLNLGNKFANEHFDLILDITAYTDEHIKALLRSGVSFDDYIFISSSAVYPETNPQ
;
A
#
# COMPACT_ATOMS: atom_id res chain seq x y z
N MET A 1 -4.09 -0.03 -14.97
CA MET A 1 -2.83 0.15 -14.22
C MET A 1 -2.66 -0.97 -13.20
N LYS A 2 -1.43 -1.28 -12.89
CA LYS A 2 -1.10 -2.21 -11.83
C LYS A 2 -0.68 -1.40 -10.60
N ILE A 3 -1.44 -1.52 -9.52
CA ILE A 3 -1.33 -0.65 -8.35
C ILE A 3 -1.05 -1.49 -7.11
N LEU A 4 -0.06 -1.08 -6.33
CA LEU A 4 0.23 -1.66 -5.03
C LEU A 4 -0.20 -0.70 -3.94
N ILE A 5 -1.02 -1.19 -3.01
CA ILE A 5 -1.47 -0.40 -1.86
C ILE A 5 -1.03 -1.14 -0.60
N THR A 6 -0.28 -0.47 0.26
CA THR A 6 0.06 -1.06 1.55
C THR A 6 -1.15 -0.91 2.47
N GLY A 7 -1.53 -2.01 3.12
CA GLY A 7 -2.73 -2.06 3.93
C GLY A 7 -3.93 -2.59 3.16
N GLY A 8 -4.89 -1.74 2.85
CA GLY A 8 -6.06 -2.10 2.05
C GLY A 8 -7.28 -2.52 2.84
N THR A 9 -7.21 -2.55 4.18
CA THR A 9 -8.30 -3.07 5.01
C THR A 9 -8.88 -2.06 5.99
N THR A 10 -8.31 -0.84 6.08
CA THR A 10 -8.80 0.19 6.98
C THR A 10 -8.93 1.52 6.26
N PHE A 11 -9.96 2.27 6.60
CA PHE A 11 -10.27 3.64 6.14
C PHE A 11 -9.66 3.99 4.77
N VAL A 12 -8.62 4.83 4.77
CA VAL A 12 -8.07 5.40 3.53
C VAL A 12 -7.57 4.30 2.61
N SER A 13 -6.85 3.31 3.13
CA SER A 13 -6.31 2.26 2.28
C SER A 13 -7.41 1.38 1.70
N ARG A 14 -8.45 1.11 2.48
CA ARG A 14 -9.60 0.34 1.99
C ARG A 14 -10.37 1.12 0.93
N TYR A 15 -10.61 2.41 1.18
CA TYR A 15 -11.28 3.27 0.23
C TYR A 15 -10.51 3.32 -1.10
N ALA A 16 -9.19 3.52 -1.02
CA ALA A 16 -8.36 3.56 -2.21
C ALA A 16 -8.42 2.25 -2.98
N ALA A 17 -8.31 1.12 -2.28
CA ALA A 17 -8.37 -0.19 -2.92
C ALA A 17 -9.69 -0.39 -3.64
N GLU A 18 -10.81 -0.08 -2.99
CA GLU A 18 -12.13 -0.25 -3.57
C GLU A 18 -12.35 0.71 -4.74
N HIS A 19 -11.83 1.92 -4.63
CA HIS A 19 -11.93 2.90 -5.70
C HIS A 19 -11.25 2.40 -6.98
N PHE A 20 -10.01 1.94 -6.87
CA PHE A 20 -9.27 1.49 -8.05
C PHE A 20 -9.82 0.19 -8.62
N VAL A 21 -10.32 -0.71 -7.77
CA VAL A 21 -11.00 -1.90 -8.26
C VAL A 21 -12.23 -1.51 -9.08
N SER A 22 -13.00 -0.52 -8.60
CA SER A 22 -14.18 -0.07 -9.31
C SER A 22 -13.86 0.58 -10.66
N LYS A 23 -12.62 1.06 -10.82
CA LYS A 23 -12.15 1.64 -12.07
C LYS A 23 -11.57 0.60 -13.02
N GLY A 24 -11.58 -0.67 -12.64
CA GLY A 24 -11.04 -1.74 -13.48
C GLY A 24 -9.53 -1.90 -13.42
N GLU A 25 -8.87 -1.27 -12.44
CA GLU A 25 -7.43 -1.40 -12.28
C GLU A 25 -7.07 -2.69 -11.56
N GLU A 26 -5.84 -3.16 -11.80
CA GLU A 26 -5.32 -4.33 -11.13
C GLU A 26 -4.71 -3.90 -9.79
N VAL A 27 -5.37 -4.26 -8.69
CA VAL A 27 -5.02 -3.77 -7.36
C VAL A 27 -4.43 -4.89 -6.51
N PHE A 28 -3.23 -4.67 -6.02
CA PHE A 28 -2.56 -5.55 -5.08
C PHE A 28 -2.50 -4.84 -3.73
N VAL A 29 -2.76 -5.58 -2.65
CA VAL A 29 -2.68 -5.04 -1.30
C VAL A 29 -1.65 -5.84 -0.51
N LEU A 30 -0.79 -5.13 0.20
CA LEU A 30 0.25 -5.73 1.02
C LEU A 30 -0.13 -5.56 2.49
N ASN A 31 -0.45 -6.66 3.16
CA ASN A 31 -0.76 -6.65 4.58
C ASN A 31 -0.59 -8.05 5.16
N ARG A 32 -0.79 -8.19 6.47
CA ARG A 32 -0.62 -9.48 7.16
C ARG A 32 -1.90 -10.28 7.25
N ASN A 33 -2.93 -9.90 6.48
CA ASN A 33 -4.20 -10.60 6.43
C ASN A 33 -4.88 -10.70 7.79
N SER A 34 -4.76 -9.64 8.59
CA SER A 34 -5.36 -9.61 9.93
C SER A 34 -6.81 -9.15 9.92
N ARG A 35 -7.32 -8.72 8.76
CA ARG A 35 -8.70 -8.27 8.58
C ARG A 35 -9.21 -8.77 7.24
N PRO A 36 -10.55 -8.83 7.05
CA PRO A 36 -11.11 -9.21 5.75
C PRO A 36 -10.66 -8.23 4.65
N GLN A 37 -10.36 -8.79 3.50
CA GLN A 37 -9.91 -8.01 2.35
C GLN A 37 -11.10 -7.48 1.55
N SER A 38 -10.91 -6.38 0.84
CA SER A 38 -11.90 -5.89 -0.11
C SER A 38 -12.05 -6.85 -1.28
N GLN A 39 -13.23 -6.88 -1.87
CA GLN A 39 -13.48 -7.72 -3.00
C GLN A 39 -12.70 -7.21 -4.22
N GLY A 40 -12.12 -8.13 -4.97
CA GLY A 40 -11.44 -7.81 -6.21
C GLY A 40 -9.97 -7.45 -6.07
N VAL A 41 -9.42 -7.43 -4.85
CA VAL A 41 -8.00 -7.15 -4.66
C VAL A 41 -7.20 -8.47 -4.65
N HIS A 42 -5.92 -8.35 -5.00
CA HIS A 42 -4.96 -9.45 -4.89
C HIS A 42 -4.15 -9.26 -3.62
N LEU A 43 -4.26 -10.19 -2.69
CA LEU A 43 -3.57 -10.09 -1.40
C LEU A 43 -2.14 -10.57 -1.51
N ILE A 44 -1.21 -9.74 -1.04
CA ILE A 44 0.17 -10.14 -0.79
C ILE A 44 0.31 -10.20 0.73
N ASN A 45 0.24 -11.45 1.27
CA ASN A 45 0.26 -11.66 2.71
C ASN A 45 1.70 -11.70 3.19
N CYS A 46 2.17 -10.61 3.72
CA CYS A 46 3.56 -10.50 4.18
C CYS A 46 3.70 -9.33 5.15
N ASP A 47 4.60 -9.50 6.14
CA ASP A 47 5.02 -8.40 6.99
C ASP A 47 5.93 -7.50 6.18
N ARG A 48 5.64 -6.19 6.13
CA ARG A 48 6.42 -5.28 5.30
C ARG A 48 7.85 -5.08 5.77
N LEU A 49 8.19 -5.46 7.00
CA LEU A 49 9.58 -5.43 7.47
C LEU A 49 10.34 -6.70 7.11
N ASN A 50 9.65 -7.72 6.61
CA ASN A 50 10.24 -9.00 6.21
C ASN A 50 10.08 -9.27 4.71
N LEU A 51 10.07 -8.23 3.91
CA LEU A 51 9.89 -8.38 2.46
C LEU A 51 11.09 -9.03 1.79
N GLY A 52 12.31 -8.78 2.30
CA GLY A 52 13.49 -9.28 1.63
C GLY A 52 13.54 -8.78 0.19
N ASN A 53 13.62 -9.71 -0.77
CA ASN A 53 13.60 -9.38 -2.19
C ASN A 53 12.30 -9.85 -2.86
N LYS A 54 11.19 -9.79 -2.13
CA LYS A 54 9.90 -10.33 -2.56
C LYS A 54 9.43 -9.74 -3.89
N PHE A 55 9.74 -8.47 -4.14
CA PHE A 55 9.32 -7.78 -5.36
C PHE A 55 10.46 -7.62 -6.37
N ALA A 56 11.46 -8.49 -6.34
CA ALA A 56 12.67 -8.33 -7.14
C ALA A 56 12.41 -8.22 -8.65
N ASN A 57 11.33 -8.79 -9.15
CA ASN A 57 10.99 -8.72 -10.57
C ASN A 57 9.59 -8.16 -10.79
N GLU A 58 9.09 -7.39 -9.81
CA GLU A 58 7.75 -6.82 -9.89
C GLU A 58 7.83 -5.35 -10.24
N HIS A 59 6.91 -4.92 -11.10
CA HIS A 59 6.75 -3.53 -11.43
C HIS A 59 5.30 -3.11 -11.22
N PHE A 60 5.11 -1.98 -10.55
CA PHE A 60 3.79 -1.39 -10.37
C PHE A 60 3.76 -0.01 -11.02
N ASP A 61 2.64 0.32 -11.66
CA ASP A 61 2.47 1.66 -12.22
C ASP A 61 2.39 2.70 -11.10
N LEU A 62 1.76 2.33 -9.99
CA LEU A 62 1.58 3.23 -8.85
C LEU A 62 1.72 2.45 -7.55
N ILE A 63 2.44 3.02 -6.59
CA ILE A 63 2.46 2.52 -5.23
C ILE A 63 1.85 3.58 -4.32
N LEU A 64 0.82 3.19 -3.58
CA LEU A 64 0.23 4.01 -2.52
C LEU A 64 0.69 3.43 -1.19
N ASP A 65 1.61 4.11 -0.52
CA ASP A 65 2.18 3.65 0.74
C ASP A 65 1.47 4.35 1.89
N ILE A 66 0.53 3.65 2.50
CA ILE A 66 -0.36 4.21 3.51
C ILE A 66 0.01 3.71 4.90
N THR A 67 0.70 2.56 5.00
CA THR A 67 1.00 1.96 6.30
C THR A 67 2.44 2.12 6.73
N ALA A 68 3.18 3.05 6.14
CA ALA A 68 4.53 3.33 6.57
C ALA A 68 4.50 4.28 7.77
N TYR A 69 4.98 3.81 8.90
CA TYR A 69 5.02 4.61 10.13
C TYR A 69 6.43 5.07 10.48
N THR A 70 7.44 4.47 9.86
CA THR A 70 8.85 4.79 10.10
C THR A 70 9.62 4.71 8.81
N ASP A 71 10.83 5.28 8.82
CA ASP A 71 11.74 5.16 7.66
C ASP A 71 12.05 3.70 7.32
N GLU A 72 12.09 2.84 8.32
CA GLU A 72 12.37 1.42 8.09
C GLU A 72 11.28 0.77 7.24
N HIS A 73 10.04 1.16 7.41
CA HIS A 73 8.95 0.66 6.57
C HIS A 73 9.16 1.01 5.10
N ILE A 74 9.54 2.26 4.85
CA ILE A 74 9.79 2.72 3.49
C ILE A 74 11.00 2.02 2.90
N LYS A 75 12.08 1.95 3.66
CA LYS A 75 13.32 1.31 3.21
C LYS A 75 13.12 -0.16 2.89
N ALA A 76 12.36 -0.88 3.72
CA ALA A 76 12.09 -2.29 3.49
C ALA A 76 11.38 -2.51 2.16
N LEU A 77 10.41 -1.67 1.86
CA LEU A 77 9.69 -1.74 0.58
C LEU A 77 10.62 -1.44 -0.60
N LEU A 78 11.40 -0.38 -0.52
CA LEU A 78 12.29 0.01 -1.60
C LEU A 78 13.41 -1.02 -1.82
N ARG A 79 13.86 -1.69 -0.76
CA ARG A 79 14.90 -2.72 -0.85
C ARG A 79 14.37 -4.06 -1.33
N SER A 80 13.06 -4.22 -1.43
CA SER A 80 12.44 -5.47 -1.88
C SER A 80 12.63 -5.74 -3.37
N GLY A 81 13.26 -4.80 -4.07
CA GLY A 81 13.49 -4.93 -5.51
C GLY A 81 12.35 -4.42 -6.36
N VAL A 82 11.32 -3.85 -5.74
CA VAL A 82 10.16 -3.35 -6.45
C VAL A 82 10.56 -2.19 -7.37
N SER A 83 9.99 -2.16 -8.58
CA SER A 83 10.08 -0.99 -9.45
C SER A 83 8.70 -0.39 -9.64
N PHE A 84 8.64 0.91 -9.93
CA PHE A 84 7.38 1.62 -10.03
C PHE A 84 7.57 2.88 -10.87
N ASP A 85 6.45 3.35 -11.43
CA ASP A 85 6.45 4.62 -12.15
C ASP A 85 6.21 5.78 -11.18
N ASP A 86 5.24 5.63 -10.27
CA ASP A 86 4.90 6.65 -9.28
C ASP A 86 4.81 6.05 -7.89
N TYR A 87 5.28 6.81 -6.91
CA TYR A 87 5.21 6.42 -5.50
C TYR A 87 4.60 7.56 -4.71
N ILE A 88 3.48 7.29 -4.03
CA ILE A 88 2.81 8.28 -3.20
C ILE A 88 2.78 7.77 -1.77
N PHE A 89 3.41 8.52 -0.88
CA PHE A 89 3.37 8.24 0.54
C PHE A 89 2.26 9.05 1.18
N ILE A 90 1.36 8.37 1.91
CA ILE A 90 0.28 9.03 2.63
C ILE A 90 0.48 8.77 4.10
N SER A 91 0.78 9.83 4.84
CA SER A 91 0.91 9.74 6.29
C SER A 91 -0.49 9.66 6.90
N SER A 92 -0.70 8.71 7.81
CA SER A 92 -1.99 8.60 8.48
C SER A 92 -2.32 9.85 9.29
N SER A 93 -1.32 10.57 9.78
CA SER A 93 -1.55 11.80 10.50
C SER A 93 -2.07 12.91 9.59
N ALA A 94 -1.83 12.83 8.31
CA ALA A 94 -2.27 13.85 7.37
C ALA A 94 -3.76 13.80 7.09
N VAL A 95 -4.45 12.74 7.48
CA VAL A 95 -5.88 12.65 7.28
C VAL A 95 -6.69 13.24 8.43
N TYR A 96 -6.05 13.67 9.49
CA TYR A 96 -6.75 14.27 10.62
C TYR A 96 -6.87 15.78 10.40
N PRO A 97 -8.10 16.29 10.30
CA PRO A 97 -8.27 17.69 9.94
C PRO A 97 -7.83 18.64 11.03
N GLU A 98 -7.81 18.19 12.19
CA GLU A 98 -7.49 19.02 13.22
C GLU A 98 -6.14 19.14 13.51
N THR A 99 -5.72 18.93 13.07
CA THR A 99 -4.42 19.09 13.51
C THR A 99 -3.91 20.49 13.59
N ASN A 100 -5.06 20.41 13.40
CA ASN A 100 -4.78 21.20 13.45
C ASN A 100 -4.53 21.99 13.79
N PRO A 101 -4.49 22.39 13.77
CA PRO A 101 -4.12 22.97 14.03
C PRO A 101 -3.67 23.18 14.40
N GLN A 102 -3.72 23.09 14.20
CA GLN A 102 -3.41 23.15 14.50
C GLN A 102 -3.09 23.42 14.67
#